data_ae1d8c19d15a91c366b2bb5b41a13674
#
_entry.id   ae1d8c19d15a91c366b2bb5b41a13674
#
_cell.length_a   1.000
_cell.length_b   1.000
_cell.length_c   1.000
_cell.angle_alpha   90.00
_cell.angle_beta   90.00
_cell.angle_gamma   90.00
#
_symmetry.space_group_name_H-M   'P 1'
#
loop_
_entity.id
_entity.type
_entity.pdbx_description
1 polymer ?
#
loop_
_entity_poly.entity_id
_entity_poly.type
_entity_poly.pdbx_seq_one_letter_code
_entity_poly.pdbx_strand_id
1 'polypeptide(L)'
;MAERNKFDVSLVTPEGATFEGEAEMVVVPGAAGEIGVLARHAPLVATLKAGSTRVYLSVDSDEVREFATGPGFFKVELDRAIALVDDAVAADSIDAGRAQEQLDAATAELERVDAGESQADRWQLEQRIIHAENQIAVAGGADFRTARAKVSAGEHHA
;
A
#
# COMPACT_ATOMS: atom_id res chain seq x y z
N MET A 1 14.97 23.59 -15.05
CA MET A 1 13.95 22.55 -15.04
C MET A 1 12.67 23.07 -14.42
N ALA A 2 11.56 22.82 -15.06
CA ALA A 2 10.28 23.20 -14.49
C ALA A 2 10.00 22.35 -13.25
N GLU A 3 9.64 23.00 -12.16
CA GLU A 3 9.18 22.28 -10.98
C GLU A 3 7.85 21.60 -11.30
N ARG A 4 7.69 20.38 -10.81
CA ARG A 4 6.42 19.69 -10.92
C ARG A 4 5.43 20.34 -9.97
N ASN A 5 4.19 20.43 -10.39
CA ASN A 5 3.13 20.87 -9.51
C ASN A 5 2.95 19.89 -8.37
N LYS A 6 2.72 20.41 -7.18
CA LYS A 6 2.44 19.62 -5.99
C LYS A 6 0.97 19.73 -5.62
N PHE A 7 0.50 18.75 -4.91
CA PHE A 7 -0.87 18.70 -4.41
C PHE A 7 -0.89 18.07 -3.03
N ASP A 8 -1.96 18.29 -2.28
CA ASP A 8 -2.09 17.76 -0.93
C ASP A 8 -2.43 16.27 -0.97
N VAL A 9 -1.70 15.48 -0.19
CA VAL A 9 -1.93 14.05 -0.02
C VAL A 9 -2.11 13.74 1.46
N SER A 10 -3.16 13.00 1.77
CA SER A 10 -3.41 12.49 3.11
C SER A 10 -3.61 10.99 3.07
N LEU A 11 -2.95 10.29 3.97
CA LEU A 11 -3.15 8.86 4.22
C LEU A 11 -3.67 8.72 5.65
N VAL A 12 -4.92 8.31 5.78
CA VAL A 12 -5.66 8.35 7.04
C VAL A 12 -6.15 6.96 7.42
N THR A 13 -5.98 6.63 8.70
CA THR A 13 -6.51 5.41 9.32
C THR A 13 -7.46 5.78 10.45
N PRO A 14 -8.16 4.80 11.06
CA PRO A 14 -8.99 5.09 12.24
C PRO A 14 -8.23 5.72 13.42
N GLU A 15 -6.91 5.51 13.50
CA GLU A 15 -6.07 6.12 14.53
C GLU A 15 -5.61 7.55 14.19
N GLY A 16 -5.88 8.01 12.98
CA GLY A 16 -5.50 9.34 12.53
C GLY A 16 -4.68 9.33 11.25
N ALA A 17 -4.09 10.46 10.93
CA ALA A 17 -3.28 10.61 9.72
C ALA A 17 -1.91 9.96 9.90
N THR A 18 -1.55 9.06 9.00
CA THR A 18 -0.22 8.45 8.93
C THR A 18 0.71 9.31 8.08
N PHE A 19 0.17 9.99 7.08
CA PHE A 19 0.88 10.96 6.26
C PHE A 19 -0.05 12.13 5.91
N GLU A 20 0.48 13.34 6.01
CA GLU A 20 -0.16 14.54 5.50
C GLU A 20 0.93 15.46 4.96
N GLY A 21 0.78 15.90 3.74
CA GLY A 21 1.74 16.81 3.14
C GLY A 21 1.55 16.97 1.65
N GLU A 22 2.39 17.79 1.07
CA GLU A 22 2.41 17.99 -0.39
C GLU A 22 3.27 16.94 -1.06
N ALA A 23 2.84 16.50 -2.23
CA ALA A 23 3.57 15.53 -3.04
C ALA A 23 3.44 15.86 -4.52
N GLU A 24 4.35 15.30 -5.30
CA GLU A 24 4.32 15.41 -6.76
C GLU A 24 3.49 14.27 -7.39
N MET A 25 3.46 13.11 -6.74
CA MET A 25 2.70 11.96 -7.21
C MET A 25 2.33 11.05 -6.03
N VAL A 26 1.20 10.39 -6.14
CA VAL A 26 0.83 9.30 -5.23
C VAL A 26 0.42 8.09 -6.06
N VAL A 27 0.84 6.90 -5.62
CA VAL A 27 0.45 5.63 -6.23
C VAL A 27 -0.20 4.77 -5.17
N VAL A 28 -1.41 4.31 -5.43
CA VAL A 28 -2.21 3.52 -4.49
C VAL A 28 -2.63 2.18 -5.10
N PRO A 29 -2.84 1.15 -4.27
CA PRO A 29 -3.23 -0.17 -4.75
C PRO A 29 -4.74 -0.24 -4.96
N GLY A 30 -5.23 0.20 -6.10
CA GLY A 30 -6.64 0.07 -6.46
C GLY A 30 -7.07 -1.38 -6.61
N ALA A 31 -8.35 -1.66 -6.37
CA ALA A 31 -8.89 -3.01 -6.46
C ALA A 31 -8.68 -3.63 -7.86
N ALA A 32 -8.69 -2.81 -8.90
CA ALA A 32 -8.49 -3.25 -10.28
C ALA A 32 -7.05 -3.07 -10.78
N GLY A 33 -6.16 -2.56 -9.95
CA GLY A 33 -4.76 -2.29 -10.31
C GLY A 33 -4.26 -1.00 -9.69
N GLU A 34 -2.96 -0.74 -9.78
CA GLU A 34 -2.37 0.48 -9.25
C GLU A 34 -2.93 1.72 -9.93
N ILE A 35 -3.14 2.76 -9.13
CA ILE A 35 -3.61 4.06 -9.59
C ILE A 35 -2.54 5.09 -9.26
N GLY A 36 -1.98 5.74 -10.28
CA GLY A 36 -1.03 6.85 -10.11
C GLY A 36 -1.72 8.18 -10.35
N VAL A 37 -1.51 9.13 -9.45
CA VAL A 37 -2.14 10.44 -9.49
C VAL A 37 -1.08 11.54 -9.41
N LEU A 38 -1.14 12.47 -10.35
CA LEU A 38 -0.37 13.71 -10.38
C LEU A 38 -1.30 14.87 -10.03
N ALA A 39 -0.69 16.06 -9.83
CA ALA A 39 -1.46 17.28 -9.58
C ALA A 39 -2.48 17.53 -10.71
N ARG A 40 -3.61 18.12 -10.36
CA ARG A 40 -4.70 18.47 -11.29
C ARG A 40 -5.34 17.25 -11.96
N HIS A 41 -5.25 16.10 -11.30
CA HIS A 41 -5.93 14.91 -11.79
C HIS A 41 -7.45 15.09 -11.72
N ALA A 42 -8.15 14.54 -12.71
CA ALA A 42 -9.62 14.55 -12.69
C ALA A 42 -10.16 13.88 -11.43
N PRO A 43 -11.28 14.37 -10.89
CA PRO A 43 -11.89 13.76 -9.71
C PRO A 43 -12.14 12.26 -9.89
N LEU A 44 -11.84 11.48 -8.85
CA LEU A 44 -11.88 10.02 -8.87
C LEU A 44 -12.24 9.50 -7.49
N VAL A 45 -13.04 8.46 -7.44
CA VAL A 45 -13.23 7.66 -6.22
C VAL A 45 -12.96 6.20 -6.59
N ALA A 46 -12.13 5.53 -5.80
CA ALA A 46 -11.75 4.14 -6.07
C ALA A 46 -11.69 3.34 -4.78
N THR A 47 -11.97 2.05 -4.89
CA THR A 47 -11.76 1.09 -3.80
C THR A 47 -10.31 0.63 -3.81
N LEU A 48 -9.72 0.53 -2.63
CA LEU A 48 -8.35 0.08 -2.43
C LEU A 48 -8.33 -1.33 -1.86
N LYS A 49 -7.37 -2.12 -2.29
CA LYS A 49 -7.02 -3.41 -1.68
C LYS A 49 -5.77 -3.26 -0.81
N ALA A 50 -5.46 -4.26 -0.01
CA ALA A 50 -4.19 -4.29 0.69
C ALA A 50 -3.03 -4.24 -0.31
N GLY A 51 -2.03 -3.43 -0.04
CA GLY A 51 -0.89 -3.26 -0.94
C GLY A 51 0.07 -2.18 -0.48
N SER A 52 0.87 -1.70 -1.41
CA SER A 52 1.82 -0.62 -1.19
C SER A 52 1.24 0.70 -1.66
N THR A 53 1.25 1.69 -0.77
CA THR A 53 0.95 3.07 -1.10
C THR A 53 2.24 3.86 -1.09
N ARG A 54 2.53 4.58 -2.16
CA ARG A 54 3.76 5.35 -2.31
C ARG A 54 3.44 6.81 -2.55
N VAL A 55 4.00 7.67 -1.72
CA VAL A 55 3.88 9.12 -1.84
C VAL A 55 5.22 9.66 -2.31
N TYR A 56 5.25 10.19 -3.51
CA TYR A 56 6.47 10.74 -4.10
C TYR A 56 6.55 12.23 -3.78
N LEU A 57 7.41 12.58 -2.83
CA LEU A 57 7.66 13.97 -2.47
C LEU A 57 8.40 14.68 -3.60
N SER A 58 9.31 13.95 -4.26
CA SER A 58 9.99 14.39 -5.46
C SER A 58 10.20 13.18 -6.37
N VAL A 59 9.67 13.26 -7.57
CA VAL A 59 9.79 12.17 -8.54
C VAL A 59 11.23 12.08 -9.06
N ASP A 60 11.87 13.23 -9.27
CA ASP A 60 13.20 13.29 -9.88
C ASP A 60 14.32 12.86 -8.93
N SER A 61 14.18 13.11 -7.62
CA SER A 61 15.17 12.75 -6.60
C SER A 61 14.87 11.45 -5.88
N ASP A 62 13.83 10.73 -6.28
CA ASP A 62 13.40 9.49 -5.65
C ASP A 62 13.06 9.63 -4.15
N GLU A 63 12.64 10.80 -3.73
CA GLU A 63 12.12 11.00 -2.38
C GLU A 63 10.73 10.42 -2.27
N VAL A 64 10.67 9.19 -1.78
CA VAL A 64 9.44 8.41 -1.70
C VAL A 64 9.18 7.98 -0.27
N ARG A 65 7.91 8.09 0.14
CA ARG A 65 7.40 7.51 1.39
C ARG A 65 6.55 6.32 1.03
N GLU A 66 6.94 5.15 1.45
CA GLU A 66 6.22 3.91 1.17
C GLU A 66 5.56 3.36 2.43
N PHE A 67 4.33 2.88 2.27
CA PHE A 67 3.52 2.35 3.36
C PHE A 67 2.88 1.02 2.93
N ALA A 68 2.81 0.08 3.86
CA ALA A 68 1.93 -1.06 3.74
C ALA A 68 0.55 -0.61 4.18
N THR A 69 -0.43 -0.63 3.28
CA THR A 69 -1.77 -0.18 3.57
C THR A 69 -2.78 -1.30 3.39
N GLY A 70 -3.79 -1.30 4.26
CA GLY A 70 -4.93 -2.20 4.15
C GLY A 70 -5.99 -1.69 3.18
N PRO A 71 -7.10 -2.43 3.07
CA PRO A 71 -8.22 -2.03 2.22
C PRO A 71 -8.84 -0.70 2.64
N GLY A 72 -9.45 -0.01 1.71
CA GLY A 72 -10.11 1.25 1.97
C GLY A 72 -10.60 1.93 0.71
N PHE A 73 -10.61 3.26 0.75
CA PHE A 73 -11.08 4.10 -0.34
C PHE A 73 -10.08 5.19 -0.65
N PHE A 74 -10.07 5.60 -1.89
CA PHE A 74 -9.22 6.67 -2.39
C PHE A 74 -10.09 7.70 -3.10
N LYS A 75 -9.94 8.95 -2.71
CA LYS A 75 -10.68 10.06 -3.30
C LYS A 75 -9.71 11.11 -3.82
N VAL A 76 -9.88 11.51 -5.06
CA VAL A 76 -9.09 12.56 -5.70
C VAL A 76 -9.98 13.72 -6.09
N GLU A 77 -9.57 14.92 -5.72
CA GLU A 77 -10.07 16.19 -6.20
C GLU A 77 -8.91 16.91 -6.91
N LEU A 78 -9.14 18.04 -7.55
CA LEU A 78 -8.13 18.69 -8.40
C LEU A 78 -6.77 18.91 -7.72
N ASP A 79 -6.77 19.27 -6.45
CA ASP A 79 -5.56 19.64 -5.70
C ASP A 79 -5.34 18.80 -4.44
N ARG A 80 -6.10 17.73 -4.28
CA ARG A 80 -6.08 16.91 -3.07
C ARG A 80 -6.37 15.46 -3.38
N ALA A 81 -5.62 14.57 -2.75
CA ALA A 81 -5.88 13.14 -2.75
C ALA A 81 -5.92 12.63 -1.31
N ILE A 82 -6.92 11.84 -0.98
CA ILE A 82 -7.10 11.26 0.34
C ILE A 82 -7.27 9.76 0.21
N ALA A 83 -6.42 9.00 0.89
CA ALA A 83 -6.59 7.55 1.05
C ALA A 83 -7.07 7.28 2.47
N LEU A 84 -8.23 6.64 2.59
CA LEU A 84 -8.81 6.21 3.86
C LEU A 84 -8.70 4.70 3.92
N VAL A 85 -7.83 4.19 4.77
CA VAL A 85 -7.51 2.76 4.87
C VAL A 85 -7.68 2.27 6.30
N ASP A 86 -7.87 0.96 6.45
CA ASP A 86 -8.05 0.38 7.79
C ASP A 86 -6.74 0.33 8.58
N ASP A 87 -5.60 0.26 7.91
CA ASP A 87 -4.28 0.24 8.53
C ASP A 87 -3.22 0.78 7.58
N ALA A 88 -2.18 1.42 8.14
CA ALA A 88 -1.06 1.92 7.37
C ALA A 88 0.20 1.91 8.23
N VAL A 89 1.24 1.26 7.73
CA VAL A 89 2.54 1.17 8.40
C VAL A 89 3.63 1.59 7.44
N ALA A 90 4.46 2.54 7.87
CA ALA A 90 5.61 2.96 7.06
C ALA A 90 6.55 1.78 6.82
N ALA A 91 7.06 1.65 5.58
CA ALA A 91 7.89 0.52 5.18
C ALA A 91 9.10 0.32 6.09
N ASP A 92 9.74 1.41 6.52
CA ASP A 92 10.91 1.37 7.39
C ASP A 92 10.57 1.07 8.86
N SER A 93 9.29 1.10 9.22
CA SER A 93 8.79 0.78 10.56
C SER A 93 8.24 -0.64 10.68
N ILE A 94 8.21 -1.40 9.59
CA ILE A 94 7.70 -2.76 9.59
C ILE A 94 8.73 -3.70 10.21
N ASP A 95 8.29 -4.46 11.21
CA ASP A 95 9.07 -5.57 11.76
C ASP A 95 8.75 -6.83 10.95
N ALA A 96 9.59 -7.15 9.98
CA ALA A 96 9.39 -8.28 9.08
C ALA A 96 9.40 -9.62 9.81
N GLY A 97 10.21 -9.76 10.85
CA GLY A 97 10.24 -10.98 11.68
C GLY A 97 8.92 -11.21 12.40
N ARG A 98 8.37 -10.16 12.99
CA ARG A 98 7.06 -10.22 13.66
C ARG A 98 5.93 -10.50 12.66
N ALA A 99 5.98 -9.88 11.48
CA ALA A 99 5.00 -10.15 10.43
C ALA A 99 5.06 -11.60 9.98
N GLN A 100 6.25 -12.18 9.86
CA GLN A 100 6.42 -13.59 9.52
C GLN A 100 5.84 -14.51 10.60
N GLU A 101 6.07 -14.20 11.87
CA GLU A 101 5.48 -14.94 13.00
C GLU A 101 3.95 -14.88 12.95
N GLN A 102 3.38 -13.73 12.68
CA GLN A 102 1.94 -13.57 12.55
C GLN A 102 1.38 -14.34 11.36
N LEU A 103 2.09 -14.36 10.25
CA LEU A 103 1.70 -15.13 9.07
C LEU A 103 1.70 -16.63 9.38
N ASP A 104 2.76 -17.12 10.00
CA ASP A 104 2.89 -18.53 10.34
C ASP A 104 1.79 -18.97 11.32
N ALA A 105 1.52 -18.15 12.34
CA ALA A 105 0.47 -18.44 13.32
C ALA A 105 -0.93 -18.46 12.70
N ALA A 106 -1.24 -17.50 11.84
CA ALA A 106 -2.55 -17.42 11.18
C ALA A 106 -2.72 -18.57 10.17
N THR A 107 -1.68 -18.93 9.46
CA THR A 107 -1.68 -20.04 8.50
C THR A 107 -1.93 -21.37 9.24
N ALA A 108 -1.23 -21.60 10.34
CA ALA A 108 -1.40 -22.80 11.15
C ALA A 108 -2.83 -22.90 11.71
N GLU A 109 -3.38 -21.79 12.21
CA GLU A 109 -4.75 -21.79 12.73
C GLU A 109 -5.77 -22.01 11.62
N LEU A 110 -5.56 -21.48 10.42
CA LEU A 110 -6.43 -21.72 9.28
C LEU A 110 -6.45 -23.19 8.89
N GLU A 111 -5.30 -23.86 8.91
CA GLU A 111 -5.20 -25.31 8.68
C GLU A 111 -6.01 -26.09 9.70
N ARG A 112 -5.99 -25.65 10.96
CA ARG A 112 -6.79 -26.28 12.03
C ARG A 112 -8.29 -26.07 11.81
N VAL A 113 -8.70 -24.91 11.34
CA VAL A 113 -10.10 -24.66 10.96
C VAL A 113 -10.52 -25.58 9.82
N ASP A 114 -9.68 -25.71 8.80
CA ASP A 114 -9.96 -26.59 7.65
C ASP A 114 -10.03 -28.08 8.03
N ALA A 115 -9.28 -28.47 9.06
CA ALA A 115 -9.29 -29.83 9.59
C ALA A 115 -10.45 -30.09 10.58
N GLY A 116 -11.27 -29.08 10.88
CA GLY A 116 -12.36 -29.17 11.85
C GLY A 116 -11.90 -29.14 13.30
N GLU A 117 -10.66 -28.78 13.57
CA GLU A 117 -10.06 -28.76 14.91
C GLU A 117 -10.17 -27.42 15.62
N SER A 118 -10.62 -26.36 14.92
CA SER A 118 -10.76 -25.02 15.46
C SER A 118 -12.04 -24.36 14.95
N GLN A 119 -12.64 -23.53 15.79
CA GLN A 119 -13.83 -22.74 15.44
C GLN A 119 -13.50 -21.26 15.21
N ALA A 120 -12.23 -20.92 15.01
CA ALA A 120 -11.83 -19.57 14.69
C ALA A 120 -12.48 -19.11 13.39
N ASP A 121 -12.71 -17.80 13.30
CA ASP A 121 -13.35 -17.20 12.13
C ASP A 121 -12.38 -17.24 10.94
N ARG A 122 -12.74 -18.04 9.93
CA ARG A 122 -11.95 -18.24 8.73
C ARG A 122 -11.63 -16.91 8.02
N TRP A 123 -12.64 -16.05 7.90
CA TRP A 123 -12.46 -14.76 7.21
C TRP A 123 -11.43 -13.87 7.92
N GLN A 124 -11.51 -13.81 9.27
CA GLN A 124 -10.53 -13.04 10.04
C GLN A 124 -9.11 -13.58 9.88
N LEU A 125 -8.95 -14.89 9.83
CA LEU A 125 -7.64 -15.50 9.61
C LEU A 125 -7.10 -15.19 8.23
N GLU A 126 -7.93 -15.24 7.21
CA GLU A 126 -7.54 -14.88 5.85
C GLU A 126 -7.12 -13.42 5.77
N GLN A 127 -7.82 -12.50 6.45
CA GLN A 127 -7.44 -11.10 6.51
C GLN A 127 -6.10 -10.89 7.21
N ARG A 128 -5.83 -11.62 8.28
CA ARG A 128 -4.54 -11.56 8.98
C ARG A 128 -3.40 -12.06 8.08
N ILE A 129 -3.65 -13.10 7.31
CA ILE A 129 -2.67 -13.63 6.35
C ILE A 129 -2.34 -12.57 5.30
N ILE A 130 -3.36 -11.99 4.68
CA ILE A 130 -3.19 -10.95 3.67
C ILE A 130 -2.40 -9.76 4.23
N HIS A 131 -2.75 -9.32 5.43
CA HIS A 131 -2.09 -8.21 6.11
C HIS A 131 -0.61 -8.50 6.37
N ALA A 132 -0.30 -9.67 6.90
CA ALA A 132 1.07 -10.07 7.19
C ALA A 132 1.90 -10.25 5.92
N GLU A 133 1.35 -10.90 4.90
CA GLU A 133 2.02 -11.04 3.60
C GLU A 133 2.33 -9.69 2.98
N ASN A 134 1.38 -8.76 3.06
CA ASN A 134 1.55 -7.40 2.55
C ASN A 134 2.68 -6.67 3.27
N GLN A 135 2.73 -6.75 4.59
CA GLN A 135 3.80 -6.12 5.37
C GLN A 135 5.17 -6.69 5.00
N ILE A 136 5.27 -8.01 4.84
CA ILE A 136 6.52 -8.66 4.44
C ILE A 136 6.97 -8.18 3.06
N ALA A 137 6.05 -8.13 2.11
CA ALA A 137 6.35 -7.68 0.75
C ALA A 137 6.83 -6.22 0.73
N VAL A 138 6.13 -5.34 1.44
CA VAL A 138 6.47 -3.91 1.50
C VAL A 138 7.80 -3.70 2.24
N ALA A 139 8.02 -4.39 3.34
CA ALA A 139 9.28 -4.31 4.09
C ALA A 139 10.48 -4.72 3.23
N GLY A 140 10.31 -5.74 2.39
CA GLY A 140 11.34 -6.17 1.44
C GLY A 140 11.54 -5.19 0.29
N GLY A 141 10.58 -4.33 0.01
CA GLY A 141 10.62 -3.39 -1.12
C GLY A 141 10.70 -4.09 -2.48
N ALA A 142 10.35 -5.38 -2.51
CA ALA A 142 10.59 -6.23 -3.67
C ALA A 142 9.74 -5.83 -4.88
N ASP A 143 8.47 -5.60 -4.65
CA ASP A 143 7.52 -5.37 -5.75
C ASP A 143 7.82 -4.08 -6.50
N PHE A 144 7.98 -2.99 -5.75
CA PHE A 144 8.24 -1.68 -6.31
C PHE A 144 9.61 -1.60 -6.98
N ARG A 145 10.65 -2.05 -6.28
CA ARG A 145 12.03 -2.00 -6.79
C ARG A 145 12.24 -2.92 -7.97
N THR A 146 11.65 -4.10 -7.93
CA THR A 146 11.76 -5.07 -9.02
C THR A 146 11.03 -4.59 -10.26
N ALA A 147 9.83 -4.05 -10.10
CA ALA A 147 9.07 -3.48 -11.22
C ALA A 147 9.83 -2.33 -11.87
N ARG A 148 10.42 -1.46 -11.05
CA ARG A 148 11.21 -0.33 -11.53
C ARG A 148 12.49 -0.79 -12.26
N ALA A 149 13.18 -1.77 -11.71
CA ALA A 149 14.36 -2.33 -12.33
C ALA A 149 14.05 -2.92 -13.71
N LYS A 150 12.94 -3.61 -13.85
CA LYS A 150 12.48 -4.16 -15.13
C LYS A 150 12.18 -3.06 -16.14
N VAL A 151 11.53 -1.99 -15.71
CA VAL A 151 11.23 -0.85 -16.56
C VAL A 151 12.52 -0.16 -17.01
N SER A 152 13.45 0.07 -16.09
CA SER A 152 14.70 0.74 -16.42
C SER A 152 15.63 -0.11 -17.30
N ALA A 153 15.53 -1.42 -17.21
CA ALA A 153 16.31 -2.34 -18.04
C ALA A 153 15.73 -2.54 -19.45
N GLY A 154 14.59 -1.92 -19.73
CA GLY A 154 13.96 -2.05 -21.04
C GLY A 154 13.40 -3.44 -21.33
N GLU A 155 13.17 -4.22 -20.30
CA GLU A 155 12.58 -5.56 -20.42
C GLU A 155 11.06 -5.49 -20.59
N HIS A 156 10.61 -4.65 -21.49
CA HIS A 156 9.21 -4.62 -21.84
C HIS A 156 8.97 -5.69 -22.89
N HIS A 157 8.16 -6.64 -22.56
CA HIS A 157 7.61 -7.52 -23.58
C HIS A 157 6.25 -6.96 -23.95
N ALA A 158 6.17 -6.58 -25.18
CA ALA A 158 4.89 -6.23 -25.76
C ALA A 158 3.97 -7.47 -25.77
#